data_3a7791b60487f1a24f1865eaff616fb9
#
_entry.id   3a7791b60487f1a24f1865eaff616fb9
#
_cell.length_a   1.000
_cell.length_b   1.000
_cell.length_c   1.000
_cell.angle_alpha   90.00
_cell.angle_beta   90.00
_cell.angle_gamma   90.00
#
_symmetry.space_group_name_H-M   'P 1'
#
loop_
_entity.id
_entity.type
_entity.pdbx_description
1 polymer ?
#
loop_
_entity_poly.entity_id
_entity_poly.type
_entity_poly.pdbx_seq_one_letter_code
_entity_poly.pdbx_strand_id
1 'polypeptide(L)'
;TQYKEETENEFPNFADRFARDLLHEIKSDLSPNLTQQAFGNEVGSTEIILQASEINSVKSKLENPDVIKDRVLRILNSNFVKMTFPVFNALFDGASNYTGQKDPQLRQDIVEGHILAIDLSEPMDRIVDKDEDLEYLDDYKLMNPYILKLARNKISKGGDEVLKEFEEGFKDARIGQYLDEKLKSKPTKITEEEMNLSYKKYRSVMGTAGRNMA
;
A
#
# COMPACT_ATOMS: atom_id res chain seq x y z
N THR A 1 2.62 0.26 -26.07
CA THR A 1 1.16 0.39 -25.88
C THR A 1 0.86 1.71 -25.19
N GLN A 2 -0.29 2.33 -25.44
CA GLN A 2 -0.72 3.61 -24.90
C GLN A 2 -0.52 3.69 -23.37
N TYR A 3 -1.01 2.72 -22.63
CA TYR A 3 -0.88 2.71 -21.16
C TYR A 3 0.56 2.59 -20.65
N LYS A 4 1.46 2.03 -21.41
CA LYS A 4 2.88 1.99 -21.05
C LYS A 4 3.52 3.39 -21.20
N GLU A 5 3.24 4.08 -22.28
CA GLU A 5 3.73 5.44 -22.54
C GLU A 5 3.14 6.44 -21.52
N GLU A 6 1.84 6.32 -21.21
CA GLU A 6 1.19 7.11 -20.16
C GLU A 6 1.88 6.88 -18.80
N THR A 7 2.15 5.62 -18.45
CA THR A 7 2.84 5.29 -17.21
C THR A 7 4.23 5.92 -17.15
N GLU A 8 5.01 5.83 -18.20
CA GLU A 8 6.36 6.42 -18.27
C GLU A 8 6.33 7.95 -18.11
N ASN A 9 5.28 8.61 -18.55
CA ASN A 9 5.11 10.07 -18.45
C ASN A 9 4.50 10.52 -17.11
N GLU A 10 3.51 9.79 -16.59
CA GLU A 10 2.79 10.14 -15.34
C GLU A 10 3.57 9.77 -14.08
N PHE A 11 4.39 8.73 -14.16
CA PHE A 11 5.05 8.14 -13.01
C PHE A 11 6.01 9.09 -12.26
N PRO A 12 6.85 9.89 -12.90
CA PRO A 12 7.71 10.85 -12.22
C PRO A 12 6.88 11.90 -11.45
N ASN A 13 5.79 12.37 -12.06
CA ASN A 13 4.89 13.34 -11.45
C ASN A 13 4.14 12.76 -10.25
N PHE A 14 3.73 11.51 -10.34
CA PHE A 14 3.13 10.78 -9.22
C PHE A 14 4.11 10.65 -8.06
N ALA A 15 5.33 10.20 -8.33
CA ALA A 15 6.37 10.05 -7.30
C ALA A 15 6.67 11.38 -6.59
N ASP A 16 6.77 12.48 -7.33
CA ASP A 16 7.03 13.80 -6.77
C ASP A 16 5.86 14.33 -5.93
N ARG A 17 4.62 14.14 -6.38
CA ARG A 17 3.42 14.50 -5.59
C ARG A 17 3.38 13.70 -4.30
N PHE A 18 3.53 12.39 -4.41
CA PHE A 18 3.43 11.52 -3.27
C PHE A 18 4.53 11.77 -2.23
N ALA A 19 5.78 11.94 -2.65
CA ALA A 19 6.89 12.27 -1.75
C ALA A 19 6.63 13.58 -0.98
N ARG A 20 6.06 14.58 -1.64
CA ARG A 20 5.69 15.86 -1.03
C ARG A 20 4.55 15.72 -0.03
N ASP A 21 3.49 14.98 -0.38
CA ASP A 21 2.34 14.75 0.48
C ASP A 21 2.74 13.95 1.73
N LEU A 22 3.57 12.92 1.55
CA LEU A 22 4.11 12.11 2.64
C LEU A 22 4.99 12.92 3.58
N LEU A 23 5.86 13.76 3.03
CA LEU A 23 6.69 14.68 3.82
C LEU A 23 5.84 15.65 4.65
N HIS A 24 4.77 16.16 4.06
CA HIS A 24 3.82 17.05 4.76
C HIS A 24 3.17 16.31 5.93
N GLU A 25 2.67 15.11 5.74
CA GLU A 25 2.06 14.30 6.80
C GLU A 25 3.04 14.01 7.94
N ILE A 26 4.26 13.60 7.63
CA ILE A 26 5.28 13.30 8.63
C ILE A 26 5.66 14.54 9.44
N LYS A 27 5.83 15.71 8.78
CA LYS A 27 6.17 16.96 9.46
C LYS A 27 5.03 17.50 10.31
N SER A 28 3.80 17.30 9.90
CA SER A 28 2.61 17.79 10.60
C SER A 28 2.28 16.99 11.86
N ASP A 29 2.76 15.76 11.96
CA ASP A 29 2.53 14.93 13.13
C ASP A 29 3.55 15.22 14.23
N LEU A 30 3.12 15.96 15.24
CA LEU A 30 3.95 16.38 16.37
C LEU A 30 4.17 15.27 17.42
N SER A 31 3.32 14.23 17.39
CA SER A 31 3.35 13.13 18.35
C SER A 31 3.00 11.82 17.66
N PRO A 32 3.89 11.29 16.81
CA PRO A 32 3.60 10.09 16.06
C PRO A 32 3.30 8.91 16.99
N ASN A 33 2.04 8.52 17.07
CA ASN A 33 1.63 7.31 17.76
C ASN A 33 1.82 6.12 16.80
N LEU A 34 3.03 5.62 16.73
CA LEU A 34 3.41 4.52 15.84
C LEU A 34 3.07 3.13 16.41
N THR A 35 2.29 3.07 17.48
CA THR A 35 1.65 1.82 17.91
C THR A 35 0.58 1.34 16.91
N GLN A 36 0.50 1.93 15.73
CA GLN A 36 -0.35 1.39 14.68
C GLN A 36 0.20 0.04 14.24
N GLN A 37 -0.54 -0.96 14.62
CA GLN A 37 -0.35 -2.30 14.12
C GLN A 37 -0.37 -2.30 12.60
N ALA A 38 0.73 -2.69 12.00
CA ALA A 38 0.81 -2.83 10.55
C ALA A 38 -0.27 -3.79 10.03
N PHE A 39 -0.64 -4.76 10.86
CA PHE A 39 -1.66 -5.78 10.60
C PHE A 39 -2.53 -5.93 11.84
N GLY A 40 -3.71 -5.41 11.84
CA GLY A 40 -4.69 -5.23 12.91
C GLY A 40 -4.80 -6.25 14.05
N ASN A 41 -5.37 -5.81 15.15
CA ASN A 41 -5.48 -6.46 16.46
C ASN A 41 -6.23 -7.80 16.51
N GLU A 42 -6.93 -8.20 15.46
CA GLU A 42 -7.93 -9.26 15.59
C GLU A 42 -7.40 -10.67 15.33
N VAL A 43 -6.22 -10.80 14.71
CA VAL A 43 -5.63 -12.11 14.42
C VAL A 43 -4.10 -12.01 14.58
N GLY A 44 -3.61 -12.08 15.80
CA GLY A 44 -2.19 -12.18 16.13
C GLY A 44 -1.30 -11.28 15.27
N SER A 45 -1.06 -10.05 15.68
CA SER A 45 -0.28 -9.07 14.93
C SER A 45 1.21 -9.39 15.02
N THR A 46 1.90 -9.40 13.89
CA THR A 46 3.32 -9.09 13.89
C THR A 46 3.43 -7.58 14.14
N GLU A 47 3.74 -7.19 15.35
CA GLU A 47 3.94 -5.80 15.69
C GLU A 47 5.24 -5.31 15.06
N ILE A 48 5.11 -4.54 13.99
CA ILE A 48 6.23 -3.84 13.39
C ILE A 48 6.27 -2.47 14.04
N ILE A 49 6.98 -2.40 15.17
CA ILE A 49 7.07 -1.21 15.99
C ILE A 49 8.50 -0.65 15.92
N LEU A 50 8.60 0.67 15.65
CA LEU A 50 9.81 1.41 15.98
C LEU A 50 9.85 1.64 17.49
N GLN A 51 11.01 1.44 18.09
CA GLN A 51 11.21 1.82 19.47
C GLN A 51 11.06 3.34 19.63
N ALA A 52 10.45 3.79 20.70
CA ALA A 52 10.22 5.22 20.92
C ALA A 52 11.50 6.07 20.83
N SER A 53 12.66 5.49 21.19
CA SER A 53 13.98 6.14 21.08
C SER A 53 14.43 6.32 19.63
N GLU A 54 13.95 5.51 18.69
CA GLU A 54 14.35 5.52 17.28
C GLU A 54 13.45 6.42 16.44
N ILE A 55 12.19 6.60 16.86
CA ILE A 55 11.19 7.39 16.14
C ILE A 55 11.69 8.78 15.78
N ASN A 56 12.21 9.51 16.75
CA ASN A 56 12.67 10.88 16.53
C ASN A 56 13.86 10.96 15.57
N SER A 57 14.78 10.00 15.65
CA SER A 57 15.93 9.93 14.75
C SER A 57 15.50 9.64 13.31
N VAL A 58 14.63 8.63 13.12
CA VAL A 58 14.12 8.26 11.81
C VAL A 58 13.24 9.37 11.23
N LYS A 59 12.38 9.98 12.06
CA LYS A 59 11.55 11.11 11.66
C LYS A 59 12.40 12.28 11.17
N SER A 60 13.39 12.71 11.95
CA SER A 60 14.28 13.80 11.57
C SER A 60 15.02 13.57 10.26
N LYS A 61 15.42 12.32 9.98
CA LYS A 61 16.02 11.92 8.72
C LYS A 61 14.99 12.01 7.55
N LEU A 62 13.77 11.55 7.77
CA LEU A 62 12.70 11.55 6.75
C LEU A 62 12.10 12.95 6.51
N GLU A 63 12.34 13.92 7.38
CA GLU A 63 11.99 15.32 7.13
C GLU A 63 12.84 15.99 6.03
N ASN A 64 13.87 15.30 5.56
CA ASN A 64 14.64 15.71 4.39
C ASN A 64 13.89 15.27 3.10
N PRO A 65 13.51 16.23 2.22
CA PRO A 65 12.76 15.94 0.99
C PRO A 65 13.47 14.95 0.05
N ASP A 66 14.79 15.01 -0.03
CA ASP A 66 15.57 14.14 -0.91
C ASP A 66 15.57 12.69 -0.41
N VAL A 67 15.59 12.51 0.91
CA VAL A 67 15.54 11.18 1.53
C VAL A 67 14.17 10.53 1.25
N ILE A 68 13.07 11.24 1.52
CA ILE A 68 11.72 10.71 1.23
C ILE A 68 11.55 10.39 -0.24
N LYS A 69 12.01 11.28 -1.12
CA LYS A 69 11.92 11.04 -2.56
C LYS A 69 12.69 9.79 -2.98
N ASP A 70 13.90 9.59 -2.46
CA ASP A 70 14.68 8.38 -2.74
C ASP A 70 13.93 7.11 -2.27
N ARG A 71 13.35 7.11 -1.05
CA ARG A 71 12.59 5.96 -0.53
C ARG A 71 11.36 5.65 -1.37
N VAL A 72 10.61 6.67 -1.75
CA VAL A 72 9.43 6.53 -2.62
C VAL A 72 9.83 5.96 -3.98
N LEU A 73 10.87 6.51 -4.60
CA LEU A 73 11.33 6.06 -5.92
C LEU A 73 11.83 4.61 -5.91
N ARG A 74 12.49 4.16 -4.85
CA ARG A 74 12.94 2.76 -4.71
C ARG A 74 11.79 1.78 -4.77
N ILE A 75 10.68 2.09 -4.13
CA ILE A 75 9.48 1.23 -4.13
C ILE A 75 8.76 1.33 -5.48
N LEU A 76 8.48 2.53 -5.93
CA LEU A 76 7.75 2.75 -7.18
C LEU A 76 8.48 2.22 -8.41
N ASN A 77 9.80 2.08 -8.37
CA ASN A 77 10.57 1.49 -9.45
C ASN A 77 10.51 -0.05 -9.47
N SER A 78 9.77 -0.70 -8.58
CA SER A 78 9.58 -2.14 -8.62
C SER A 78 8.88 -2.59 -9.90
N ASN A 79 9.19 -3.80 -10.35
CA ASN A 79 8.52 -4.38 -11.52
C ASN A 79 7.02 -4.56 -11.28
N PHE A 80 6.63 -4.79 -10.03
CA PHE A 80 5.24 -4.96 -9.64
C PHE A 80 4.43 -3.67 -9.84
N VAL A 81 4.95 -2.52 -9.39
CA VAL A 81 4.32 -1.22 -9.60
C VAL A 81 4.23 -0.88 -11.10
N LYS A 82 5.30 -1.10 -11.84
CA LYS A 82 5.31 -0.87 -13.30
C LYS A 82 4.29 -1.71 -14.06
N MET A 83 3.91 -2.87 -13.50
CA MET A 83 2.88 -3.73 -14.06
C MET A 83 1.47 -3.32 -13.62
N THR A 84 1.28 -3.03 -12.33
CA THR A 84 -0.05 -2.75 -11.76
C THR A 84 -0.60 -1.39 -12.17
N PHE A 85 0.23 -0.37 -12.27
CA PHE A 85 -0.22 0.97 -12.63
C PHE A 85 -0.98 1.04 -13.97
N PRO A 86 -0.44 0.55 -15.10
CA PRO A 86 -1.16 0.54 -16.37
C PRO A 86 -2.40 -0.38 -16.35
N VAL A 87 -2.38 -1.46 -15.58
CA VAL A 87 -3.54 -2.35 -15.44
C VAL A 87 -4.68 -1.62 -14.73
N PHE A 88 -4.40 -0.92 -13.63
CA PHE A 88 -5.40 -0.17 -12.88
C PHE A 88 -5.99 0.98 -13.69
N ASN A 89 -5.16 1.70 -14.43
CA ASN A 89 -5.62 2.71 -15.38
C ASN A 89 -6.56 2.13 -16.42
N ALA A 90 -6.21 1.00 -17.02
CA ALA A 90 -7.02 0.34 -18.02
C ALA A 90 -8.37 -0.17 -17.48
N LEU A 91 -8.39 -0.67 -16.24
CA LEU A 91 -9.62 -1.10 -15.58
C LEU A 91 -10.57 0.07 -15.35
N PHE A 92 -10.06 1.17 -14.79
CA PHE A 92 -10.86 2.37 -14.56
C PHE A 92 -11.42 2.95 -15.88
N ASP A 93 -10.57 3.06 -16.90
CA ASP A 93 -10.98 3.59 -18.21
C ASP A 93 -12.01 2.69 -18.89
N GLY A 94 -11.89 1.37 -18.73
CA GLY A 94 -12.87 0.39 -19.23
C GLY A 94 -14.24 0.62 -18.60
N ALA A 95 -14.32 0.76 -17.29
CA ALA A 95 -15.55 1.04 -16.57
C ALA A 95 -16.13 2.42 -16.93
N SER A 96 -15.27 3.46 -16.96
CA SER A 96 -15.68 4.82 -17.35
C SER A 96 -16.25 4.88 -18.76
N ASN A 97 -15.68 4.13 -19.69
CA ASN A 97 -16.21 4.05 -21.06
C ASN A 97 -17.56 3.32 -21.13
N TYR A 98 -17.75 2.29 -20.28
CA TYR A 98 -19.03 1.57 -20.20
C TYR A 98 -20.14 2.42 -19.60
N THR A 99 -19.87 3.16 -18.54
CA THR A 99 -20.84 4.01 -17.84
C THR A 99 -21.05 5.37 -18.52
N GLY A 100 -20.12 5.79 -19.38
CA GLY A 100 -20.12 7.11 -20.00
C GLY A 100 -19.65 8.23 -19.05
N GLN A 101 -19.28 7.89 -17.82
CA GLN A 101 -18.79 8.85 -16.82
C GLN A 101 -17.27 8.97 -16.93
N LYS A 102 -16.78 10.19 -17.21
CA LYS A 102 -15.35 10.48 -17.29
C LYS A 102 -14.97 11.51 -16.24
N ASP A 103 -14.24 11.07 -15.25
CA ASP A 103 -13.63 11.93 -14.23
C ASP A 103 -12.13 11.62 -14.10
N PRO A 104 -11.27 12.41 -14.78
CA PRO A 104 -9.83 12.20 -14.73
C PRO A 104 -9.23 12.36 -13.33
N GLN A 105 -9.80 13.24 -12.48
CA GLN A 105 -9.33 13.42 -11.13
C GLN A 105 -9.67 12.22 -10.24
N LEU A 106 -10.90 11.73 -10.34
CA LEU A 106 -11.32 10.52 -9.63
C LEU A 106 -10.48 9.31 -10.07
N ARG A 107 -10.25 9.15 -11.38
CA ARG A 107 -9.35 8.12 -11.91
C ARG A 107 -7.98 8.18 -11.23
N GLN A 108 -7.38 9.35 -11.22
CA GLN A 108 -6.09 9.56 -10.58
C GLN A 108 -6.11 9.19 -9.10
N ASP A 109 -7.10 9.66 -8.35
CA ASP A 109 -7.19 9.41 -6.91
C ASP A 109 -7.40 7.92 -6.59
N ILE A 110 -8.31 7.24 -7.28
CA ILE A 110 -8.59 5.83 -7.03
C ILE A 110 -7.40 4.96 -7.43
N VAL A 111 -6.83 5.17 -8.61
CA VAL A 111 -5.66 4.40 -9.08
C VAL A 111 -4.46 4.61 -8.16
N GLU A 112 -4.07 5.87 -7.91
CA GLU A 112 -2.95 6.18 -7.04
C GLU A 112 -3.16 5.67 -5.61
N GLY A 113 -4.38 5.78 -5.06
CA GLY A 113 -4.71 5.28 -3.74
C GLY A 113 -4.48 3.77 -3.61
N HIS A 114 -4.89 2.99 -4.59
CA HIS A 114 -4.67 1.54 -4.60
C HIS A 114 -3.21 1.17 -4.81
N ILE A 115 -2.49 1.89 -5.68
CA ILE A 115 -1.04 1.72 -5.85
C ILE A 115 -0.32 1.97 -4.52
N LEU A 116 -0.64 3.06 -3.82
CA LEU A 116 -0.03 3.37 -2.53
C LEU A 116 -0.30 2.29 -1.48
N ALA A 117 -1.53 1.79 -1.40
CA ALA A 117 -1.89 0.79 -0.40
C ALA A 117 -1.29 -0.59 -0.67
N ILE A 118 -1.20 -0.99 -1.92
CA ILE A 118 -0.76 -2.33 -2.32
C ILE A 118 0.75 -2.35 -2.52
N ASP A 119 1.25 -1.47 -3.37
CA ASP A 119 2.62 -1.54 -3.86
C ASP A 119 3.61 -0.92 -2.87
N LEU A 120 3.25 0.18 -2.21
CA LEU A 120 4.10 0.78 -1.19
C LEU A 120 4.03 0.05 0.16
N SER A 121 3.14 -0.90 0.34
CA SER A 121 3.16 -1.83 1.46
C SER A 121 4.11 -3.03 1.24
N GLU A 122 4.67 -3.21 0.06
CA GLU A 122 5.64 -4.27 -0.24
C GLU A 122 6.80 -4.32 0.79
N PRO A 123 7.42 -3.21 1.24
CA PRO A 123 8.42 -3.27 2.28
C PRO A 123 7.92 -3.88 3.59
N MET A 124 6.64 -3.65 3.92
CA MET A 124 6.04 -4.22 5.12
C MET A 124 5.81 -5.72 4.98
N ASP A 125 5.46 -6.18 3.79
CA ASP A 125 5.35 -7.61 3.48
C ASP A 125 6.69 -8.34 3.68
N ARG A 126 7.77 -7.76 3.18
CA ARG A 126 9.14 -8.29 3.38
C ARG A 126 9.57 -8.33 4.85
N ILE A 127 9.16 -7.34 5.65
CA ILE A 127 9.43 -7.35 7.09
C ILE A 127 8.73 -8.53 7.76
N VAL A 128 7.45 -8.75 7.41
CA VAL A 128 6.66 -9.86 7.94
C VAL A 128 7.24 -11.20 7.48
N ASP A 129 7.65 -11.30 6.25
CA ASP A 129 8.25 -12.51 5.67
C ASP A 129 9.70 -12.76 6.16
N LYS A 130 10.29 -11.83 6.93
CA LYS A 130 11.66 -11.92 7.45
C LYS A 130 12.73 -12.00 6.35
N ASP A 131 12.46 -11.37 5.23
CA ASP A 131 13.45 -11.16 4.17
C ASP A 131 14.49 -10.16 4.68
N GLU A 132 15.71 -10.64 4.96
CA GLU A 132 16.71 -9.92 5.76
C GLU A 132 17.35 -8.70 5.07
N ASP A 133 17.15 -8.52 3.76
CA ASP A 133 17.93 -7.57 2.95
C ASP A 133 17.24 -6.22 2.71
N LEU A 134 16.27 -5.81 3.53
CA LEU A 134 15.63 -4.53 3.33
C LEU A 134 16.45 -3.39 3.93
N GLU A 135 17.28 -2.77 3.10
CA GLU A 135 17.92 -1.50 3.43
C GLU A 135 16.84 -0.45 3.78
N TYR A 136 17.05 0.30 4.85
CA TYR A 136 16.12 1.35 5.30
C TYR A 136 14.81 0.87 5.94
N LEU A 137 14.84 -0.32 6.55
CA LEU A 137 13.70 -0.93 7.21
C LEU A 137 12.95 0.03 8.15
N ASP A 138 13.67 0.78 8.97
CA ASP A 138 13.07 1.68 9.95
C ASP A 138 12.44 2.91 9.30
N ASP A 139 12.98 3.37 8.17
CA ASP A 139 12.35 4.41 7.34
C ASP A 139 10.97 3.96 6.88
N TYR A 140 10.85 2.74 6.36
CA TYR A 140 9.57 2.19 5.89
C TYR A 140 8.59 1.92 7.03
N LYS A 141 9.06 1.44 8.18
CA LYS A 141 8.21 1.30 9.38
C LYS A 141 7.56 2.63 9.77
N LEU A 142 8.32 3.73 9.74
CA LEU A 142 7.79 5.06 10.02
C LEU A 142 6.86 5.56 8.92
N MET A 143 7.19 5.34 7.66
CA MET A 143 6.43 5.84 6.50
C MET A 143 5.08 5.13 6.35
N ASN A 144 4.99 3.84 6.65
CA ASN A 144 3.84 3.00 6.33
C ASN A 144 2.48 3.52 6.85
N PRO A 145 2.31 3.97 8.11
CA PRO A 145 1.05 4.52 8.59
C PRO A 145 0.60 5.76 7.81
N TYR A 146 1.53 6.62 7.42
CA TYR A 146 1.24 7.83 6.64
C TYR A 146 0.89 7.48 5.19
N ILE A 147 1.57 6.49 4.61
CA ILE A 147 1.23 5.97 3.27
C ILE A 147 -0.20 5.46 3.24
N LEU A 148 -0.59 4.64 4.22
CA LEU A 148 -1.96 4.12 4.32
C LEU A 148 -2.99 5.23 4.56
N LYS A 149 -2.66 6.24 5.35
CA LYS A 149 -3.52 7.41 5.53
C LYS A 149 -3.76 8.15 4.19
N LEU A 150 -2.70 8.38 3.44
CA LEU A 150 -2.79 9.02 2.12
C LEU A 150 -3.58 8.17 1.12
N ALA A 151 -3.36 6.85 1.11
CA ALA A 151 -4.11 5.93 0.27
C ALA A 151 -5.62 5.99 0.58
N ARG A 152 -6.01 5.93 1.85
CA ARG A 152 -7.40 6.06 2.31
C ARG A 152 -8.02 7.39 1.90
N ASN A 153 -7.29 8.49 2.09
CA ASN A 153 -7.75 9.82 1.69
C ASN A 153 -8.03 9.91 0.18
N LYS A 154 -7.22 9.27 -0.64
CA LYS A 154 -7.43 9.22 -2.09
C LYS A 154 -8.63 8.33 -2.44
N ILE A 155 -8.69 7.13 -1.91
CA ILE A 155 -9.75 6.14 -2.18
C ILE A 155 -11.12 6.67 -1.73
N SER A 156 -11.19 7.42 -0.62
CA SER A 156 -12.44 8.02 -0.12
C SER A 156 -13.08 9.02 -1.10
N LYS A 157 -12.34 9.52 -2.11
CA LYS A 157 -12.91 10.36 -3.18
C LYS A 157 -13.89 9.60 -4.06
N GLY A 158 -13.81 8.27 -4.09
CA GLY A 158 -14.79 7.40 -4.74
C GLY A 158 -16.10 7.23 -3.95
N GLY A 159 -16.16 7.74 -2.72
CA GLY A 159 -17.33 7.64 -1.85
C GLY A 159 -17.21 6.55 -0.79
N ASP A 160 -18.21 6.51 0.10
CA ASP A 160 -18.17 5.64 1.29
C ASP A 160 -18.18 4.15 0.95
N GLU A 161 -18.88 3.75 -0.10
CA GLU A 161 -18.93 2.34 -0.53
C GLU A 161 -17.59 1.87 -1.05
N VAL A 162 -16.89 2.69 -1.84
CA VAL A 162 -15.54 2.41 -2.36
C VAL A 162 -14.53 2.29 -1.22
N LEU A 163 -14.59 3.21 -0.25
CA LEU A 163 -13.73 3.17 0.92
C LEU A 163 -14.01 1.93 1.78
N LYS A 164 -15.28 1.60 2.01
CA LYS A 164 -15.68 0.41 2.77
C LYS A 164 -15.17 -0.87 2.10
N GLU A 165 -15.34 -1.01 0.80
CA GLU A 165 -14.84 -2.15 0.02
C GLU A 165 -13.31 -2.27 0.14
N PHE A 166 -12.61 -1.13 0.10
CA PHE A 166 -11.17 -1.09 0.32
C PHE A 166 -10.78 -1.59 1.72
N GLU A 167 -11.43 -1.10 2.77
CA GLU A 167 -11.10 -1.49 4.16
C GLU A 167 -11.35 -2.98 4.41
N GLU A 168 -12.45 -3.52 3.88
CA GLU A 168 -12.75 -4.95 3.98
C GLU A 168 -11.71 -5.79 3.23
N GLY A 169 -11.36 -5.42 2.00
CA GLY A 169 -10.33 -6.11 1.23
C GLY A 169 -8.95 -6.00 1.84
N PHE A 170 -8.60 -4.84 2.38
CA PHE A 170 -7.34 -4.63 3.06
C PHE A 170 -7.24 -5.44 4.36
N LYS A 171 -8.35 -5.56 5.12
CA LYS A 171 -8.46 -6.45 6.29
C LYS A 171 -8.22 -7.91 5.90
N ASP A 172 -8.90 -8.38 4.87
CA ASP A 172 -8.75 -9.76 4.38
C ASP A 172 -7.33 -10.05 3.87
N ALA A 173 -6.71 -9.10 3.18
CA ALA A 173 -5.32 -9.21 2.74
C ALA A 173 -4.35 -9.37 3.92
N ARG A 174 -4.56 -8.60 5.00
CA ARG A 174 -3.76 -8.71 6.23
C ARG A 174 -3.92 -10.05 6.94
N ILE A 175 -5.15 -10.54 7.03
CA ILE A 175 -5.43 -11.86 7.61
C ILE A 175 -4.72 -12.95 6.81
N GLY A 176 -4.81 -12.87 5.47
CA GLY A 176 -4.14 -13.83 4.58
C GLY A 176 -2.62 -13.79 4.73
N GLN A 177 -2.01 -12.61 4.84
CA GLN A 177 -0.57 -12.46 5.06
C GLN A 177 -0.11 -13.09 6.39
N TYR A 178 -0.83 -12.82 7.45
CA TYR A 178 -0.54 -13.43 8.75
C TYR A 178 -0.60 -14.98 8.71
N LEU A 179 -1.61 -15.51 8.01
CA LEU A 179 -1.75 -16.96 7.86
C LEU A 179 -0.66 -17.56 6.99
N ASP A 180 -0.25 -16.90 5.91
CA ASP A 180 0.87 -17.33 5.08
C ASP A 180 2.15 -17.49 5.91
N GLU A 181 2.49 -16.49 6.73
CA GLU A 181 3.66 -16.55 7.60
C GLU A 181 3.56 -17.73 8.61
N LYS A 182 2.38 -17.89 9.20
CA LYS A 182 2.13 -18.95 10.15
C LYS A 182 2.22 -20.35 9.53
N LEU A 183 1.80 -20.48 8.27
CA LEU A 183 1.84 -21.73 7.52
C LEU A 183 3.25 -22.08 7.06
N LYS A 184 4.11 -21.11 6.72
CA LYS A 184 5.53 -21.32 6.39
C LYS A 184 6.29 -22.02 7.52
N SER A 185 5.92 -21.79 8.77
CA SER A 185 6.57 -22.38 9.95
C SER A 185 5.93 -23.70 10.43
N LYS A 186 4.87 -24.19 9.77
CA LYS A 186 4.09 -25.35 10.21
C LYS A 186 4.74 -26.66 9.72
N PRO A 187 5.14 -27.57 10.62
CA PRO A 187 5.75 -28.83 10.22
C PRO A 187 4.74 -29.90 9.75
N THR A 188 3.44 -29.58 9.80
CA THR A 188 2.36 -30.53 9.51
C THR A 188 1.61 -30.14 8.23
N LYS A 189 0.86 -31.10 7.70
CA LYS A 189 0.07 -30.93 6.49
C LYS A 189 -0.93 -29.78 6.65
N ILE A 190 -0.92 -28.83 5.71
CA ILE A 190 -1.85 -27.70 5.64
C ILE A 190 -3.24 -28.26 5.33
N THR A 191 -4.25 -27.79 6.06
CA THR A 191 -5.65 -28.13 5.81
C THR A 191 -6.21 -27.32 4.65
N GLU A 192 -7.30 -27.79 4.04
CA GLU A 192 -7.98 -27.05 2.98
C GLU A 192 -8.53 -25.71 3.47
N GLU A 193 -9.03 -25.65 4.71
CA GLU A 193 -9.50 -24.42 5.34
C GLU A 193 -8.37 -23.39 5.50
N GLU A 194 -7.23 -23.80 6.00
CA GLU A 194 -6.04 -22.95 6.14
C GLU A 194 -5.56 -22.43 4.78
N MET A 195 -5.56 -23.27 3.76
CA MET A 195 -5.20 -22.89 2.41
C MET A 195 -6.19 -21.87 1.83
N ASN A 196 -7.50 -22.07 2.02
CA ASN A 196 -8.53 -21.15 1.57
C ASN A 196 -8.44 -19.79 2.24
N LEU A 197 -8.08 -19.75 3.54
CA LEU A 197 -7.86 -18.51 4.27
C LEU A 197 -6.61 -17.76 3.77
N SER A 198 -5.53 -18.48 3.48
CA SER A 198 -4.32 -17.90 2.89
C SER A 198 -4.61 -17.29 1.50
N TYR A 199 -5.42 -17.93 0.68
CA TYR A 199 -5.86 -17.38 -0.60
C TYR A 199 -6.65 -16.06 -0.50
N LYS A 200 -7.20 -15.72 0.65
CA LYS A 200 -7.89 -14.43 0.84
C LYS A 200 -6.95 -13.25 0.56
N LYS A 201 -5.67 -13.33 0.92
CA LYS A 201 -4.66 -12.30 0.60
C LYS A 201 -4.70 -11.95 -0.88
N TYR A 202 -4.54 -12.92 -1.74
CA TYR A 202 -4.43 -12.71 -3.18
C TYR A 202 -5.75 -12.26 -3.82
N ARG A 203 -6.86 -12.87 -3.42
CA ARG A 203 -8.19 -12.50 -3.93
C ARG A 203 -8.61 -11.10 -3.51
N SER A 204 -8.23 -10.67 -2.32
CA SER A 204 -8.63 -9.37 -1.79
C SER A 204 -7.81 -8.23 -2.37
N VAL A 205 -6.51 -8.40 -2.56
CA VAL A 205 -5.65 -7.34 -3.13
C VAL A 205 -6.12 -6.95 -4.53
N MET A 206 -6.13 -7.89 -5.47
CA MET A 206 -6.48 -7.60 -6.86
C MET A 206 -7.99 -7.47 -7.06
N GLY A 207 -8.79 -8.25 -6.33
CA GLY A 207 -10.25 -8.21 -6.45
C GLY A 207 -10.84 -6.90 -5.95
N THR A 208 -10.35 -6.38 -4.83
CA THR A 208 -10.79 -5.08 -4.29
C THR A 208 -10.41 -3.93 -5.20
N ALA A 209 -9.17 -3.90 -5.68
CA ALA A 209 -8.76 -2.90 -6.65
C ALA A 209 -9.62 -2.95 -7.92
N GLY A 210 -9.88 -4.15 -8.45
CA GLY A 210 -10.74 -4.33 -9.62
C GLY A 210 -12.17 -3.85 -9.41
N ARG A 211 -12.79 -4.15 -8.25
CA ARG A 211 -14.15 -3.69 -7.92
C ARG A 211 -14.22 -2.17 -7.74
N ASN A 212 -13.24 -1.59 -7.10
CA ASN A 212 -13.21 -0.14 -6.84
C ASN A 212 -12.90 0.68 -8.10
N MET A 213 -12.35 0.07 -9.13
CA MET A 213 -12.09 0.72 -10.41
C MET A 213 -13.22 0.52 -11.42
N ALA A 214 -14.14 -0.41 -11.15
CA ALA A 214 -15.32 -0.68 -11.97
C ALA A 214 -16.54 0.08 -11.48
#